data_5836a7f560333864bbd98f37b7d51fc1
#
_entry.id   5836a7f560333864bbd98f37b7d51fc1
#
_cell.length_a   1.000
_cell.length_b   1.000
_cell.length_c   1.000
_cell.angle_alpha   90.00
_cell.angle_beta   90.00
_cell.angle_gamma   90.00
#
_symmetry.space_group_name_H-M   'P 1'
#
loop_
_entity.id
_entity.type
_entity.pdbx_description
1 polymer ?
#
loop_
_entity_poly.entity_id
_entity_poly.type
_entity_poly.pdbx_seq_one_letter_code
_entity_poly.pdbx_strand_id
1 'polypeptide(L)'
;MAFWKKILMKINNRWYPKSVLVGSPVSTEQLCKRIAAESTVSAADVRAVFTALAPIMADYMSQGRSVKLDGIGSFYFTAIAAKGGAPTEKEVSANLITGVRVRFIPETRFSKSAAGSGSGKRAVRGL
;
A
#
# COMPACT_ATOMS: atom_id res chain seq x y z
N MET A 1 -8.03 -15.74 0.77
CA MET A 1 -7.81 -15.95 2.21
C MET A 1 -6.35 -15.70 2.55
N ALA A 2 -6.06 -15.02 3.65
CA ALA A 2 -4.70 -14.79 4.09
C ALA A 2 -4.18 -16.01 4.86
N PHE A 3 -2.90 -16.31 4.68
CA PHE A 3 -2.22 -17.31 5.47
C PHE A 3 -1.69 -16.70 6.75
N TRP A 4 -1.63 -17.48 7.81
CA TRP A 4 -1.18 -16.98 9.09
C TRP A 4 -0.47 -18.08 9.88
N LYS A 5 0.31 -17.66 10.86
CA LYS A 5 0.98 -18.57 11.79
C LYS A 5 0.87 -18.03 13.20
N LYS A 6 1.10 -18.91 14.18
CA LYS A 6 1.13 -18.52 15.59
C LYS A 6 2.51 -17.97 15.92
N ILE A 7 2.55 -16.84 16.61
CA ILE A 7 3.81 -16.29 17.11
C ILE A 7 3.71 -16.02 18.60
N LEU A 8 4.84 -16.17 19.30
CA LEU A 8 4.94 -15.85 20.70
C LEU A 8 5.49 -14.44 20.86
N MET A 9 4.74 -13.58 21.53
CA MET A 9 5.19 -12.23 21.85
C MET A 9 5.92 -12.24 23.18
N LYS A 10 7.19 -11.83 23.16
CA LYS A 10 8.04 -11.88 24.35
C LYS A 10 7.62 -10.88 25.42
N ILE A 11 6.94 -9.80 25.05
CA ILE A 11 6.53 -8.76 25.98
C ILE A 11 5.57 -9.30 27.04
N ASN A 12 4.59 -10.11 26.65
CA ASN A 12 3.57 -10.63 27.55
C ASN A 12 3.46 -12.16 27.58
N ASN A 13 4.37 -12.83 26.87
CA ASN A 13 4.41 -14.30 26.82
C ASN A 13 3.13 -14.93 26.29
N ARG A 14 2.43 -14.23 25.37
CA ARG A 14 1.19 -14.73 24.79
C ARG A 14 1.37 -15.01 23.31
N TRP A 15 0.53 -15.89 22.78
CA TRP A 15 0.54 -16.29 21.37
C TRP A 15 -0.47 -15.48 20.58
N TYR A 16 -0.08 -15.08 19.39
CA TYR A 16 -0.93 -14.29 18.50
C TYR A 16 -0.87 -14.83 17.08
N PRO A 17 -1.97 -14.69 16.30
CA PRO A 17 -1.90 -14.98 14.89
C PRO A 17 -1.11 -13.88 14.16
N LYS A 18 -0.28 -14.29 13.23
CA LYS A 18 0.48 -13.37 12.38
C LYS A 18 0.27 -13.76 10.93
N SER A 19 -0.10 -12.79 10.10
CA SER A 19 -0.22 -13.00 8.66
C SER A 19 1.14 -13.32 8.06
N VAL A 20 1.17 -14.25 7.12
CA VAL A 20 2.37 -14.62 6.40
C VAL A 20 2.10 -14.59 4.91
N LEU A 21 3.12 -14.21 4.14
CA LEU A 21 3.07 -14.27 2.69
C LEU A 21 3.54 -15.65 2.26
N VAL A 22 2.87 -16.20 1.25
CA VAL A 22 3.14 -17.54 0.75
C VAL A 22 3.52 -17.44 -0.73
N GLY A 23 4.57 -18.17 -1.11
CA GLY A 23 5.07 -18.19 -2.47
C GLY A 23 5.86 -16.93 -2.82
N SER A 24 6.31 -16.85 -4.05
CA SER A 24 7.03 -15.69 -4.55
C SER A 24 6.07 -14.56 -4.92
N PRO A 25 6.53 -13.31 -4.87
CA PRO A 25 5.69 -12.19 -5.31
C PRO A 25 5.24 -12.38 -6.76
N VAL A 26 4.01 -11.98 -7.04
CA VAL A 26 3.50 -11.96 -8.42
C VAL A 26 4.20 -10.82 -9.15
N SER A 27 4.82 -11.12 -10.28
CA SER A 27 5.57 -10.13 -11.05
C SER A 27 4.65 -9.27 -11.91
N THR A 28 5.18 -8.13 -12.36
CA THR A 28 4.46 -7.27 -13.31
C THR A 28 4.13 -8.01 -14.59
N GLU A 29 5.05 -8.86 -15.07
CA GLU A 29 4.80 -9.65 -16.27
C GLU A 29 3.64 -10.61 -16.12
N GLN A 30 3.54 -11.27 -14.98
CA GLN A 30 2.41 -12.15 -14.70
C GLN A 30 1.09 -11.39 -14.68
N LEU A 31 1.09 -10.20 -14.07
CA LEU A 31 -0.09 -9.33 -14.05
C LEU A 31 -0.47 -8.90 -15.46
N CYS A 32 0.51 -8.48 -16.27
CA CYS A 32 0.25 -8.03 -17.64
C CYS A 32 -0.34 -9.14 -18.49
N LYS A 33 0.18 -10.35 -18.39
CA LYS A 33 -0.33 -11.49 -19.13
C LYS A 33 -1.77 -11.81 -18.74
N ARG A 34 -2.05 -11.77 -17.46
CA ARG A 34 -3.39 -12.07 -16.98
C ARG A 34 -4.39 -11.00 -17.36
N ILE A 35 -4.02 -9.74 -17.29
CA ILE A 35 -4.86 -8.64 -17.72
C ILE A 35 -5.13 -8.75 -19.22
N ALA A 36 -4.12 -9.06 -20.02
CA ALA A 36 -4.29 -9.23 -21.45
C ALA A 36 -5.23 -10.39 -21.78
N ALA A 37 -5.18 -11.48 -21.01
CA ALA A 37 -6.06 -12.62 -21.20
C ALA A 37 -7.53 -12.31 -20.88
N GLU A 38 -7.76 -11.36 -19.97
CA GLU A 38 -9.10 -11.01 -19.50
C GLU A 38 -9.62 -9.69 -20.11
N SER A 39 -8.91 -9.12 -21.06
CA SER A 39 -9.27 -7.85 -21.68
C SER A 39 -8.90 -7.86 -23.17
N THR A 40 -9.17 -6.74 -23.85
CA THR A 40 -8.84 -6.59 -25.28
C THR A 40 -7.44 -6.00 -25.48
N VAL A 41 -6.71 -5.70 -24.40
CA VAL A 41 -5.42 -5.03 -24.47
C VAL A 41 -4.29 -6.05 -24.47
N SER A 42 -3.23 -5.82 -25.24
CA SER A 42 -2.07 -6.71 -25.26
C SER A 42 -1.24 -6.57 -23.98
N ALA A 43 -0.46 -7.60 -23.65
CA ALA A 43 0.44 -7.55 -22.49
C ALA A 43 1.46 -6.40 -22.61
N ALA A 44 1.94 -6.13 -23.82
CA ALA A 44 2.89 -5.04 -24.05
C ALA A 44 2.25 -3.68 -23.76
N ASP A 45 0.99 -3.48 -24.15
CA ASP A 45 0.27 -2.23 -23.89
C ASP A 45 0.01 -2.06 -22.40
N VAL A 46 -0.35 -3.12 -21.68
CA VAL A 46 -0.54 -3.08 -20.23
C VAL A 46 0.77 -2.70 -19.55
N ARG A 47 1.88 -3.27 -20.01
CA ARG A 47 3.21 -2.96 -19.46
C ARG A 47 3.55 -1.48 -19.67
N ALA A 48 3.25 -0.95 -20.84
CA ALA A 48 3.47 0.47 -21.15
C ALA A 48 2.65 1.35 -20.20
N VAL A 49 1.41 0.98 -19.93
CA VAL A 49 0.55 1.72 -18.98
C VAL A 49 1.15 1.70 -17.58
N PHE A 50 1.59 0.57 -17.10
CA PHE A 50 2.20 0.47 -15.77
C PHE A 50 3.49 1.28 -15.69
N THR A 51 4.31 1.25 -16.73
CA THR A 51 5.55 2.01 -16.77
C THR A 51 5.30 3.52 -16.72
N ALA A 52 4.24 3.99 -17.37
CA ALA A 52 3.87 5.39 -17.34
C ALA A 52 3.17 5.80 -16.04
N LEU A 53 2.40 4.88 -15.45
CA LEU A 53 1.56 5.17 -14.29
C LEU A 53 2.37 5.60 -13.07
N ALA A 54 3.44 4.89 -12.76
CA ALA A 54 4.21 5.15 -11.55
C ALA A 54 4.76 6.58 -11.46
N PRO A 55 5.47 7.10 -12.47
CA PRO A 55 5.96 8.48 -12.42
C PRO A 55 4.84 9.52 -12.45
N ILE A 56 3.74 9.25 -13.14
CA ILE A 56 2.59 10.17 -13.17
C ILE A 56 1.94 10.23 -11.78
N MET A 57 1.73 9.10 -11.15
CA MET A 57 1.20 9.07 -9.78
C MET A 57 2.12 9.82 -8.82
N ALA A 58 3.43 9.57 -8.90
CA ALA A 58 4.40 10.24 -8.04
C ALA A 58 4.36 11.76 -8.23
N ASP A 59 4.20 12.23 -9.45
CA ASP A 59 4.11 13.65 -9.73
C ASP A 59 2.89 14.29 -9.04
N TYR A 60 1.71 13.69 -9.19
CA TYR A 60 0.51 14.20 -8.51
C TYR A 60 0.61 14.12 -6.99
N MET A 61 1.14 13.02 -6.48
CA MET A 61 1.29 12.83 -5.04
C MET A 61 2.29 13.82 -4.44
N SER A 62 3.31 14.20 -5.19
CA SER A 62 4.28 15.22 -4.78
C SER A 62 3.65 16.61 -4.69
N GLN A 63 2.55 16.84 -5.38
CA GLN A 63 1.80 18.09 -5.31
C GLN A 63 0.85 18.13 -4.09
N GLY A 64 0.88 17.11 -3.25
CA GLY A 64 -0.01 17.00 -2.10
C GLY A 64 -1.37 16.41 -2.42
N ARG A 65 -1.53 15.83 -3.60
CA ARG A 65 -2.81 15.24 -4.03
C ARG A 65 -2.81 13.75 -3.80
N SER A 66 -3.97 13.20 -3.50
CA SER A 66 -4.16 11.76 -3.52
C SER A 66 -4.51 11.31 -4.93
N VAL A 67 -4.11 10.10 -5.27
CA VAL A 67 -4.46 9.47 -6.55
C VAL A 67 -5.41 8.32 -6.25
N LYS A 68 -6.61 8.39 -6.80
CA LYS A 68 -7.62 7.35 -6.61
C LYS A 68 -7.68 6.47 -7.86
N LEU A 69 -7.53 5.17 -7.65
CA LEU A 69 -7.72 4.16 -8.68
C LEU A 69 -8.99 3.39 -8.34
N ASP A 70 -10.03 3.57 -9.17
CA ASP A 70 -11.32 2.93 -8.93
C ASP A 70 -11.16 1.41 -8.90
N GLY A 71 -11.75 0.79 -7.90
CA GLY A 71 -11.64 -0.65 -7.69
C GLY A 71 -10.41 -1.07 -6.90
N ILE A 72 -9.46 -0.17 -6.69
CA ILE A 72 -8.23 -0.46 -5.96
C ILE A 72 -8.17 0.33 -4.66
N GLY A 73 -8.18 1.65 -4.75
CA GLY A 73 -8.09 2.51 -3.57
C GLY A 73 -7.36 3.80 -3.87
N SER A 74 -6.92 4.46 -2.82
CA SER A 74 -6.27 5.76 -2.92
C SER A 74 -4.84 5.69 -2.40
N PHE A 75 -3.94 6.40 -3.08
CA PHE A 75 -2.53 6.52 -2.72
C PHE A 75 -2.20 7.97 -2.44
N TYR A 76 -1.39 8.22 -1.43
CA TYR A 76 -0.92 9.57 -1.11
C TYR A 76 0.40 9.50 -0.36
N PHE A 77 1.11 10.63 -0.33
CA PHE A 77 2.35 10.75 0.42
C PHE A 77 2.10 11.34 1.80
N THR A 78 2.84 10.87 2.78
CA THR A 78 2.95 11.52 4.09
C THR A 78 4.41 11.81 4.38
N ALA A 79 4.65 12.92 5.06
CA ALA A 79 6.00 13.30 5.41
C ALA A 79 6.54 12.43 6.56
N ILE A 80 7.82 12.11 6.49
CA ILE A 80 8.54 11.46 7.58
C ILE A 80 9.29 12.55 8.32
N ALA A 81 8.92 12.80 9.58
CA ALA A 81 9.57 13.81 10.40
C ALA A 81 10.83 13.27 11.07
N ALA A 82 11.75 14.17 11.36
CA ALA A 82 12.93 13.85 12.15
C ALA A 82 12.53 13.40 13.54
N LYS A 83 13.31 12.48 14.12
CA LYS A 83 13.08 12.00 15.48
C LYS A 83 13.16 13.15 16.48
N GLY A 84 12.22 13.14 17.43
CA GLY A 84 12.21 14.14 18.49
C GLY A 84 11.49 15.44 18.15
N GLY A 85 11.14 15.64 16.88
CA GLY A 85 10.43 16.84 16.47
C GLY A 85 11.18 18.13 16.83
N ALA A 86 10.43 19.21 17.03
CA ALA A 86 10.97 20.50 17.45
C ALA A 86 10.49 20.85 18.85
N PRO A 87 11.30 21.55 19.66
CA PRO A 87 10.90 21.92 21.02
C PRO A 87 9.72 22.88 21.06
N THR A 88 9.54 23.70 20.04
CA THR A 88 8.44 24.66 19.96
C THR A 88 7.82 24.64 18.58
N GLU A 89 6.60 25.14 18.49
CA GLU A 89 5.89 25.25 17.22
C GLU A 89 6.65 26.12 16.21
N LYS A 90 7.30 27.18 16.70
CA LYS A 90 8.04 28.09 15.82
C LYS A 90 9.26 27.45 15.18
N GLU A 91 9.80 26.41 15.77
CA GLU A 91 10.99 25.72 15.27
C GLU A 91 10.66 24.64 14.26
N VAL A 92 9.37 24.33 14.07
CA VAL A 92 8.95 23.37 13.05
C VAL A 92 9.16 23.98 11.67
N SER A 93 9.89 23.26 10.82
CA SER A 93 10.17 23.71 9.47
C SER A 93 10.26 22.52 8.53
N ALA A 94 10.33 22.79 7.24
CA ALA A 94 10.49 21.73 6.23
C ALA A 94 11.78 20.93 6.42
N ASN A 95 12.77 21.48 7.11
CA ASN A 95 14.03 20.78 7.38
C ASN A 95 13.83 19.56 8.29
N LEU A 96 12.72 19.48 9.01
CA LEU A 96 12.39 18.33 9.83
C LEU A 96 11.82 17.16 9.01
N ILE A 97 11.50 17.39 7.76
CA ILE A 97 11.02 16.35 6.86
C ILE A 97 12.22 15.62 6.28
N THR A 98 12.38 14.34 6.65
CA THR A 98 13.50 13.52 6.21
C THR A 98 13.18 12.68 4.98
N GLY A 99 11.92 12.61 4.59
CA GLY A 99 11.49 11.86 3.42
C GLY A 99 9.99 11.80 3.33
N VAL A 100 9.51 10.97 2.43
CA VAL A 100 8.07 10.72 2.26
C VAL A 100 7.78 9.24 2.34
N ARG A 101 6.58 8.93 2.79
CA ARG A 101 6.07 7.56 2.85
C ARG A 101 4.82 7.47 2.01
N VAL A 102 4.71 6.40 1.24
CA VAL A 102 3.50 6.14 0.46
C VAL A 102 2.48 5.46 1.38
N ARG A 103 1.27 6.00 1.37
CA ARG A 103 0.13 5.43 2.09
C ARG A 103 -0.90 4.94 1.10
N PHE A 104 -1.57 3.86 1.45
CA PHE A 104 -2.61 3.26 0.64
C PHE A 104 -3.84 3.01 1.47
N ILE A 105 -4.99 3.46 0.97
CA ILE A 105 -6.30 3.20 1.58
C ILE A 105 -7.10 2.37 0.59
N PRO A 106 -7.34 1.08 0.87
CA PRO A 106 -8.12 0.23 -0.05
C PRO A 106 -9.58 0.64 -0.08
N GLU A 107 -10.25 0.36 -1.21
CA GLU A 107 -11.69 0.55 -1.29
C GLU A 107 -12.40 -0.42 -0.34
N THR A 108 -13.59 -0.03 0.13
CA THR A 108 -14.37 -0.84 1.05
C THR A 108 -14.66 -2.22 0.49
N ARG A 109 -15.00 -2.30 -0.79
CA ARG A 109 -15.26 -3.57 -1.46
C ARG A 109 -14.02 -4.46 -1.47
N PHE A 110 -12.87 -3.88 -1.75
CA PHE A 110 -11.59 -4.58 -1.77
C PHE A 110 -11.22 -5.08 -0.37
N SER A 111 -11.42 -4.25 0.65
CA SER A 111 -11.18 -4.62 2.04
C SER A 111 -12.01 -5.82 2.47
N LYS A 112 -13.30 -5.83 2.13
CA LYS A 112 -14.18 -6.95 2.45
C LYS A 112 -13.73 -8.23 1.76
N SER A 113 -13.36 -8.13 0.50
CA SER A 113 -12.89 -9.29 -0.26
C SER A 113 -11.61 -9.86 0.33
N ALA A 114 -10.67 -9.00 0.69
CA ALA A 114 -9.40 -9.42 1.28
C ALA A 114 -9.59 -10.06 2.65
N ALA A 115 -10.58 -9.60 3.39
CA ALA A 115 -10.84 -10.08 4.74
C ALA A 115 -11.59 -11.41 4.79
N GLY A 116 -12.38 -11.71 3.79
CA GLY A 116 -13.19 -12.92 3.76
C GLY A 116 -14.30 -12.97 4.80
N SER A 117 -14.33 -12.07 5.74
CA SER A 117 -15.36 -11.96 6.76
C SER A 117 -15.46 -10.54 7.26
N GLY A 118 -16.52 -10.22 7.97
CA GLY A 118 -16.81 -8.85 8.39
C GLY A 118 -15.79 -8.19 9.31
N SER A 119 -14.87 -8.91 9.89
CA SER A 119 -13.91 -8.33 10.83
C SER A 119 -12.61 -7.86 10.19
N GLY A 120 -12.50 -7.92 8.89
CA GLY A 120 -11.21 -7.81 8.24
C GLY A 120 -10.73 -6.44 7.87
N LYS A 121 -11.42 -5.39 8.24
CA LYS A 121 -10.96 -4.03 7.92
C LYS A 121 -9.54 -3.77 8.40
N ARG A 122 -9.18 -4.33 9.55
CA ARG A 122 -7.85 -4.15 10.13
C ARG A 122 -6.77 -4.93 9.41
N ALA A 123 -7.10 -6.04 8.80
CA ALA A 123 -6.11 -6.88 8.12
C ALA A 123 -5.55 -6.20 6.88
N VAL A 124 -6.29 -5.29 6.27
CA VAL A 124 -5.89 -4.61 5.04
C VAL A 124 -5.33 -3.23 5.32
N ARG A 125 -5.78 -2.56 6.36
CA ARG A 125 -5.31 -1.22 6.70
C ARG A 125 -3.88 -1.23 7.23
N GLY A 126 -3.10 -0.24 6.83
CA GLY A 126 -1.79 -0.01 7.39
C GLY A 126 -0.69 -0.87 6.82
N LEU A 127 -0.89 -1.40 5.69
CA LEU A 127 0.16 -2.12 4.98
C LEU A 127 1.37 -1.24 4.66
#